data_9e612858744c3d9b5a60406c10c81af5
#
_entry.id   9e612858744c3d9b5a60406c10c81af5
#
_cell.length_a   1.000
_cell.length_b   1.000
_cell.length_c   1.000
_cell.angle_alpha   90.00
_cell.angle_beta   90.00
_cell.angle_gamma   90.00
#
_symmetry.space_group_name_H-M   'P 1'
#
loop_
_entity.id
_entity.type
_entity.pdbx_description
1 polymer ?
#
loop_
_entity_poly.entity_id
_entity_poly.type
_entity_poly.pdbx_seq_one_letter_code
_entity_poly.pdbx_strand_id
1 'polypeptide(L)'
;MNVAYYTVYPNWRRNQMFDLNSECNVNDVLDRWVALRQFLARKNTDLNTYDMYKDLKQIDVWLVHDPTPDSFRFLVRNWISPQKVIFMLSEPPVVNPWGWKYLKYYSRLFKVFLTWHSE
;
A
#
# COMPACT_ATOMS: atom_id res chain seq x y z
N MET A 1 10.54 2.51 12.55
CA MET A 1 9.18 2.81 12.08
C MET A 1 8.62 1.58 11.37
N ASN A 2 7.38 1.24 11.64
CA ASN A 2 6.70 0.10 11.02
C ASN A 2 5.78 0.59 9.91
N VAL A 3 6.01 0.11 8.69
CA VAL A 3 5.21 0.43 7.52
C VAL A 3 4.51 -0.84 7.03
N ALA A 4 3.20 -0.78 6.86
CA ALA A 4 2.43 -1.88 6.32
C ALA A 4 2.01 -1.59 4.88
N TYR A 5 2.22 -2.55 4.00
CA TYR A 5 1.68 -2.52 2.65
C TYR A 5 0.36 -3.29 2.63
N TYR A 6 -0.72 -2.58 2.31
CA TYR A 6 -2.02 -3.21 2.11
C TYR A 6 -2.17 -3.65 0.66
N THR A 7 -2.51 -4.90 0.46
CA THR A 7 -2.79 -5.45 -0.85
C THR A 7 -4.10 -6.25 -0.84
N VAL A 8 -4.87 -6.08 -1.91
CA VAL A 8 -6.06 -6.90 -2.17
C VAL A 8 -5.70 -8.26 -2.79
N TYR A 9 -4.47 -8.44 -3.24
CA TYR A 9 -4.01 -9.67 -3.86
C TYR A 9 -3.53 -10.68 -2.81
N PRO A 10 -4.24 -11.80 -2.59
CA PRO A 10 -3.87 -12.77 -1.54
C PRO A 10 -2.47 -13.36 -1.72
N ASN A 11 -2.02 -13.58 -2.95
CA ASN A 11 -0.72 -14.15 -3.27
C ASN A 11 0.46 -13.19 -3.02
N TRP A 12 0.20 -11.90 -2.78
CA TRP A 12 1.22 -10.93 -2.40
C TRP A 12 1.44 -10.84 -0.90
N ARG A 13 0.53 -11.38 -0.11
CA ARG A 13 0.60 -11.40 1.35
C ARG A 13 1.75 -12.26 1.86
N ARG A 14 2.00 -12.25 3.15
CA ARG A 14 3.11 -12.95 3.83
C ARG A 14 4.47 -12.54 3.25
N ASN A 15 4.60 -11.27 2.91
CA ASN A 15 5.81 -10.72 2.29
C ASN A 15 6.19 -11.36 0.94
N GLN A 16 5.28 -12.08 0.30
CA GLN A 16 5.55 -12.71 -1.01
C GLN A 16 5.84 -11.66 -2.09
N MET A 17 5.26 -10.48 -2.00
CA MET A 17 5.55 -9.38 -2.91
C MET A 17 6.99 -8.84 -2.78
N PHE A 18 7.70 -9.21 -1.73
CA PHE A 18 9.10 -8.84 -1.52
C PHE A 18 10.07 -9.99 -1.78
N ASP A 19 9.60 -11.08 -2.33
CA ASP A 19 10.39 -12.25 -2.68
C ASP A 19 10.46 -12.38 -4.21
N LEU A 20 11.64 -12.12 -4.78
CA LEU A 20 11.86 -12.20 -6.23
C LEU A 20 11.70 -13.62 -6.78
N ASN A 21 11.78 -14.63 -5.92
CA ASN A 21 11.59 -16.04 -6.28
C ASN A 21 10.13 -16.51 -6.15
N SER A 22 9.23 -15.63 -5.70
CA SER A 22 7.82 -16.00 -5.57
C SER A 22 7.14 -16.13 -6.92
N GLU A 23 6.08 -16.93 -6.99
CA GLU A 23 5.30 -17.14 -8.21
C GLU A 23 4.63 -15.85 -8.72
N CYS A 24 4.44 -14.87 -7.87
CA CYS A 24 3.84 -13.60 -8.25
C CYS A 24 4.83 -12.63 -8.92
N ASN A 25 6.12 -12.98 -9.03
CA ASN A 25 7.10 -12.15 -9.73
C ASN A 25 7.08 -12.42 -11.24
N VAL A 26 6.03 -11.97 -11.89
CA VAL A 26 5.87 -12.07 -13.35
C VAL A 26 6.42 -10.82 -14.01
N ASN A 27 7.33 -11.00 -14.99
CA ASN A 27 7.96 -9.88 -15.72
C ASN A 27 8.64 -8.86 -14.80
N ASP A 28 9.28 -9.35 -13.73
CA ASP A 28 10.01 -8.53 -12.75
C ASP A 28 9.17 -7.43 -12.08
N VAL A 29 7.87 -7.65 -11.97
CA VAL A 29 6.93 -6.68 -11.38
C VAL A 29 7.25 -6.36 -9.93
N LEU A 30 7.90 -7.27 -9.21
CA LEU A 30 8.23 -7.10 -7.80
C LEU A 30 9.55 -6.37 -7.54
N ASP A 31 10.39 -6.19 -8.55
CA ASP A 31 11.73 -5.59 -8.37
C ASP A 31 11.68 -4.25 -7.63
N ARG A 32 10.76 -3.38 -8.02
CA ARG A 32 10.58 -2.07 -7.40
C ARG A 32 10.20 -2.14 -5.92
N TRP A 33 9.40 -3.13 -5.55
CA TRP A 33 8.94 -3.31 -4.18
C TRP A 33 10.05 -3.85 -3.29
N VAL A 34 10.83 -4.79 -3.79
CA VAL A 34 12.02 -5.30 -3.11
C VAL A 34 13.03 -4.17 -2.91
N ALA A 35 13.28 -3.37 -3.94
CA ALA A 35 14.17 -2.22 -3.85
C ALA A 35 13.70 -1.19 -2.81
N LEU A 36 12.39 -0.90 -2.78
CA LEU A 36 11.80 0.00 -1.79
C LEU A 36 12.00 -0.54 -0.36
N ARG A 37 11.73 -1.82 -0.15
CA ARG A 37 11.92 -2.46 1.16
C ARG A 37 13.37 -2.36 1.63
N GLN A 38 14.32 -2.64 0.74
CA GLN A 38 15.76 -2.54 1.04
C GLN A 38 16.17 -1.10 1.36
N PHE A 39 15.67 -0.14 0.60
CA PHE A 39 15.93 1.27 0.84
C PHE A 39 15.43 1.69 2.23
N LEU A 40 14.20 1.34 2.58
CA LEU A 40 13.61 1.67 3.88
C LEU A 40 14.34 0.98 5.03
N ALA A 41 14.78 -0.27 4.84
CA ALA A 41 15.55 -0.99 5.85
C ALA A 41 16.85 -0.26 6.20
N ARG A 42 17.52 0.32 5.21
CA ARG A 42 18.71 1.16 5.44
C ARG A 42 18.41 2.43 6.23
N LYS A 43 17.14 2.83 6.30
CA LYS A 43 16.64 3.97 7.07
C LYS A 43 15.99 3.56 8.39
N ASN A 44 16.28 2.35 8.88
CA ASN A 44 15.68 1.79 10.09
C ASN A 44 14.14 1.73 10.05
N THR A 45 13.60 1.48 8.88
CA THR A 45 12.15 1.39 8.65
C THR A 45 11.82 0.01 8.09
N ASP A 46 10.93 -0.70 8.78
CA ASP A 46 10.47 -2.03 8.38
C ASP A 46 9.25 -1.91 7.47
N LEU A 47 9.36 -2.46 6.27
CA LEU A 47 8.24 -2.57 5.34
C LEU A 47 7.84 -4.04 5.20
N ASN A 48 6.61 -4.35 5.59
CA ASN A 48 6.04 -5.69 5.47
C ASN A 48 4.61 -5.59 4.93
N THR A 49 4.11 -6.68 4.37
CA THR A 49 2.68 -6.78 4.11
C THR A 49 1.92 -6.74 5.44
N TYR A 50 0.72 -6.15 5.43
CA TYR A 50 -0.03 -5.84 6.66
C TYR A 50 -0.32 -7.07 7.53
N ASP A 51 -0.47 -8.24 6.90
CA ASP A 51 -0.76 -9.50 7.57
C ASP A 51 0.41 -10.06 8.40
N MET A 52 1.60 -9.48 8.26
CA MET A 52 2.77 -9.86 9.06
C MET A 52 2.78 -9.22 10.45
N TYR A 53 1.95 -8.21 10.69
CA TYR A 53 1.84 -7.55 11.98
C TYR A 53 0.76 -8.20 12.82
N LYS A 54 1.09 -8.63 14.04
CA LYS A 54 0.13 -9.23 14.97
C LYS A 54 -0.87 -8.22 15.50
N ASP A 55 -0.42 -6.99 15.75
CA ASP A 55 -1.23 -5.89 16.22
C ASP A 55 -1.12 -4.73 15.23
N LEU A 56 -2.25 -4.38 14.61
CA LEU A 56 -2.30 -3.29 13.63
C LEU A 56 -1.97 -1.93 14.25
N LYS A 57 -2.07 -1.78 15.56
CA LYS A 57 -1.71 -0.56 16.26
C LYS A 57 -0.21 -0.28 16.26
N GLN A 58 0.61 -1.31 16.00
CA GLN A 58 2.06 -1.18 15.89
C GLN A 58 2.50 -0.51 14.58
N ILE A 59 1.59 -0.38 13.62
CA ILE A 59 1.86 0.17 12.30
C ILE A 59 1.81 1.69 12.38
N ASP A 60 2.89 2.32 11.95
CA ASP A 60 3.01 3.79 11.94
C ASP A 60 2.47 4.40 10.65
N VAL A 61 2.69 3.71 9.52
CA VAL A 61 2.28 4.17 8.19
C VAL A 61 1.70 3.01 7.39
N TRP A 62 0.61 3.28 6.70
CA TRP A 62 -0.04 2.35 5.77
C TRP A 62 0.18 2.81 4.34
N LEU A 63 0.75 1.94 3.51
CA LEU A 63 0.79 2.11 2.06
C LEU A 63 -0.37 1.34 1.45
N VAL A 64 -1.29 2.04 0.83
CA VAL A 64 -2.45 1.43 0.15
C VAL A 64 -2.30 1.69 -1.35
N HIS A 65 -1.97 0.64 -2.08
CA HIS A 65 -1.70 0.70 -3.51
C HIS A 65 -2.99 0.43 -4.30
N ASP A 66 -3.29 1.30 -5.22
CA ASP A 66 -4.48 1.26 -6.07
C ASP A 66 -5.75 0.93 -5.28
N PRO A 67 -6.16 1.84 -4.38
CA PRO A 67 -7.24 1.59 -3.44
C PRO A 67 -8.56 1.27 -4.14
N THR A 68 -9.29 0.34 -3.55
CA THR A 68 -10.60 -0.14 -3.98
C THR A 68 -11.61 0.06 -2.85
N PRO A 69 -12.91 -0.14 -3.08
CA PRO A 69 -13.90 -0.14 -2.00
C PRO A 69 -13.54 -1.10 -0.85
N ASP A 70 -12.92 -2.25 -1.15
CA ASP A 70 -12.49 -3.21 -0.13
C ASP A 70 -11.34 -2.65 0.72
N SER A 71 -10.39 -1.92 0.12
CA SER A 71 -9.35 -1.22 0.86
C SER A 71 -9.95 -0.25 1.87
N PHE A 72 -10.91 0.55 1.45
CA PHE A 72 -11.60 1.51 2.31
C PHE A 72 -12.36 0.83 3.45
N ARG A 73 -13.09 -0.23 3.14
CA ARG A 73 -13.80 -1.00 4.18
C ARG A 73 -12.84 -1.56 5.22
N PHE A 74 -11.69 -2.05 4.78
CA PHE A 74 -10.66 -2.56 5.67
C PHE A 74 -10.16 -1.46 6.61
N LEU A 75 -9.82 -0.29 6.08
CA LEU A 75 -9.34 0.83 6.87
C LEU A 75 -10.37 1.27 7.91
N VAL A 76 -11.64 1.39 7.52
CA VAL A 76 -12.73 1.81 8.41
C VAL A 76 -12.99 0.77 9.49
N ARG A 77 -13.07 -0.51 9.12
CA ARG A 77 -13.33 -1.60 10.07
C ARG A 77 -12.26 -1.71 11.15
N ASN A 78 -11.03 -1.41 10.82
CA ASN A 78 -9.90 -1.53 11.72
C ASN A 78 -9.53 -0.21 12.39
N TRP A 79 -10.36 0.83 12.26
CA TRP A 79 -10.17 2.14 12.89
C TRP A 79 -8.81 2.76 12.59
N ILE A 80 -8.32 2.57 11.36
CA ILE A 80 -7.04 3.09 10.93
C ILE A 80 -7.18 4.59 10.67
N SER A 81 -6.34 5.38 11.36
CA SER A 81 -6.34 6.83 11.21
C SER A 81 -5.97 7.23 9.78
N PRO A 82 -6.76 8.08 9.11
CA PRO A 82 -6.42 8.60 7.78
C PRO A 82 -5.05 9.28 7.73
N GLN A 83 -4.60 9.86 8.84
CA GLN A 83 -3.31 10.54 8.93
C GLN A 83 -2.12 9.57 8.88
N LYS A 84 -2.35 8.26 8.98
CA LYS A 84 -1.34 7.23 8.83
C LYS A 84 -1.33 6.61 7.44
N VAL A 85 -2.22 7.01 6.54
CA VAL A 85 -2.44 6.34 5.25
C VAL A 85 -1.82 7.15 4.11
N ILE A 86 -1.01 6.47 3.31
CA ILE A 86 -0.48 6.96 2.04
C ILE A 86 -1.14 6.13 0.93
N PHE A 87 -1.91 6.77 0.08
CA PHE A 87 -2.46 6.13 -1.11
C PHE A 87 -1.48 6.27 -2.29
N MET A 88 -1.28 5.17 -3.00
CA MET A 88 -0.47 5.12 -4.21
C MET A 88 -1.36 4.77 -5.39
N LEU A 89 -1.51 5.69 -6.32
CA LEU A 89 -2.33 5.49 -7.53
C LEU A 89 -1.42 5.24 -8.72
N SER A 90 -1.30 4.01 -9.15
CA SER A 90 -0.51 3.61 -10.32
C SER A 90 -1.36 3.30 -11.54
N GLU A 91 -2.59 2.86 -11.34
CA GLU A 91 -3.52 2.56 -12.42
C GLU A 91 -4.24 3.82 -12.91
N PRO A 92 -4.48 3.95 -14.22
CA PRO A 92 -5.24 5.08 -14.76
C PRO A 92 -6.72 5.03 -14.34
N PRO A 93 -7.45 6.17 -14.43
CA PRO A 93 -8.85 6.23 -14.01
C PRO A 93 -9.77 5.22 -14.70
N VAL A 94 -9.46 4.83 -15.92
CA VAL A 94 -10.26 3.85 -16.67
C VAL A 94 -10.15 2.45 -16.08
N VAL A 95 -9.01 2.13 -15.46
CA VAL A 95 -8.77 0.81 -14.84
C VAL A 95 -9.23 0.80 -13.38
N ASN A 96 -8.89 1.85 -12.63
CA ASN A 96 -9.28 1.98 -11.24
C ASN A 96 -9.97 3.34 -10.97
N PRO A 97 -11.24 3.50 -11.37
CA PRO A 97 -11.97 4.75 -11.13
C PRO A 97 -12.14 5.08 -9.64
N TRP A 98 -12.16 4.06 -8.78
CA TRP A 98 -12.34 4.25 -7.35
C TRP A 98 -11.18 5.01 -6.70
N GLY A 99 -9.93 4.67 -7.03
CA GLY A 99 -8.76 5.36 -6.50
C GLY A 99 -8.78 6.85 -6.82
N TRP A 100 -9.12 7.21 -8.05
CA TRP A 100 -9.21 8.60 -8.49
C TRP A 100 -10.39 9.35 -7.88
N LYS A 101 -11.51 8.67 -7.67
CA LYS A 101 -12.66 9.20 -6.95
C LYS A 101 -12.29 9.52 -5.50
N TYR A 102 -11.55 8.61 -4.84
CA TYR A 102 -11.09 8.84 -3.47
C TYR A 102 -10.11 10.00 -3.39
N LEU A 103 -9.20 10.13 -4.35
CA LEU A 103 -8.31 11.30 -4.45
C LEU A 103 -9.13 12.59 -4.50
N LYS A 104 -10.14 12.64 -5.36
CA LYS A 104 -10.97 13.83 -5.55
C LYS A 104 -11.71 14.24 -4.27
N TYR A 105 -12.31 13.29 -3.57
CA TYR A 105 -13.20 13.60 -2.44
C TYR A 105 -12.50 13.56 -1.07
N TYR A 106 -11.40 12.85 -0.92
CA TYR A 106 -10.78 12.60 0.37
C TYR A 106 -9.31 12.99 0.46
N SER A 107 -8.76 13.70 -0.53
CA SER A 107 -7.33 14.03 -0.56
C SER A 107 -6.86 14.83 0.66
N ARG A 108 -7.74 15.62 1.27
CA ARG A 108 -7.40 16.40 2.47
C ARG A 108 -7.45 15.59 3.76
N LEU A 109 -8.16 14.46 3.75
CA LEU A 109 -8.36 13.63 4.93
C LEU A 109 -7.16 12.74 5.19
N PHE A 110 -6.57 12.17 4.13
CA PHE A 110 -5.46 11.24 4.22
C PHE A 110 -4.12 11.96 4.21
N LYS A 111 -3.10 11.28 4.76
CA LYS A 111 -1.75 11.82 4.90
C LYS A 111 -1.16 12.27 3.57
N VAL A 112 -1.16 11.39 2.58
CA VAL A 112 -0.58 11.64 1.26
C VAL A 112 -1.30 10.82 0.20
N PHE A 113 -1.42 11.40 -1.00
CA PHE A 113 -1.73 10.68 -2.23
C PHE A 113 -0.54 10.79 -3.17
N LEU A 114 0.01 9.64 -3.55
CA LEU A 114 1.07 9.57 -4.54
C LEU A 114 0.48 9.14 -5.88
N THR A 115 0.73 9.90 -6.91
CA THR A 115 0.28 9.58 -8.27
C THR A 115 1.35 9.99 -9.27
N TRP A 116 1.47 9.24 -10.34
CA TRP A 116 2.32 9.58 -11.47
C TRP A 116 1.63 10.54 -12.45
N HIS A 117 0.35 10.77 -12.28
CA HIS A 117 -0.45 11.65 -13.14
C HIS A 117 -0.53 13.04 -12.53
N SER A 118 -0.04 14.04 -13.24
CA SER A 118 0.11 15.41 -12.73
C SER A 118 -1.15 16.28 -12.82
N GLU A 119 -2.24 15.74 -13.32
CA GLU A 119 -3.50 16.50 -13.53
C GLU A 119 -4.66 15.96 -12.70
#